data_cd231492e72b181d146aa6082831f78c
#
_entry.id   cd231492e72b181d146aa6082831f78c
#
_cell.length_a   1.000
_cell.length_b   1.000
_cell.length_c   1.000
_cell.angle_alpha   90.00
_cell.angle_beta   90.00
_cell.angle_gamma   90.00
#
_symmetry.space_group_name_H-M   'P 1'
#
loop_
_entity.id
_entity.type
_entity.pdbx_description
1 polymer ?
#
loop_
_entity_poly.entity_id
_entity_poly.type
_entity_poly.pdbx_seq_one_letter_code
_entity_poly.pdbx_strand_id
1 'polypeptide(L)'
;MFFSVIVPIYKVEAYLSSCIESVLSQTFPDFELILVDDGSPDRCPEMCDAYKDRDARIKVIHKPNGGLVSARRAGIQIAEGAYVFNLDSDDRIELDTLASAYKIITETNCEIVSFSHRWIKNGQTIKITDDGLDEGLYIGEDLKKRIYPRLLLDKNMEHVSYFLHGKAIKRDLLTPIQLNVSEKISVGEDLCCVVPCYMHAESVYFSKKTACIYTVRDDSMSNVFYAQQICRVESAINEICKNDFSKVPDFEEQLCRYSCFMCFAILASAAENNCFDSIQAIQDNIIHSLHREKIQSAKFDNITLKSKISIFLMKKNRYKAAFYFLNLCKKIKTILRKG
;
A
#
# COMPACT_ATOMS: atom_id res chain seq x y z
N MET A 1 -20.68 10.36 -14.52
CA MET A 1 -19.90 10.40 -13.27
C MET A 1 -18.45 10.16 -13.57
N PHE A 2 -17.57 11.04 -13.11
CA PHE A 2 -16.15 10.94 -13.46
C PHE A 2 -15.37 10.07 -12.45
N PHE A 3 -15.58 10.28 -11.13
CA PHE A 3 -14.91 9.49 -10.11
C PHE A 3 -15.87 8.65 -9.27
N SER A 4 -15.45 7.44 -8.92
CA SER A 4 -15.98 6.67 -7.80
C SER A 4 -14.93 6.65 -6.70
N VAL A 5 -15.23 7.26 -5.54
CA VAL A 5 -14.38 7.17 -4.34
C VAL A 5 -14.89 6.00 -3.51
N ILE A 6 -14.05 4.97 -3.30
CA ILE A 6 -14.41 3.76 -2.55
C ILE A 6 -13.72 3.79 -1.18
N VAL A 7 -14.52 3.71 -0.11
CA VAL A 7 -14.06 3.72 1.28
C VAL A 7 -14.47 2.42 1.96
N PRO A 8 -13.55 1.46 2.16
CA PRO A 8 -13.79 0.28 3.00
C PRO A 8 -13.76 0.67 4.48
N ILE A 9 -14.74 0.18 5.26
CA ILE A 9 -14.98 0.63 6.64
C ILE A 9 -15.04 -0.58 7.56
N TYR A 10 -14.21 -0.59 8.62
CA TYR A 10 -14.28 -1.57 9.70
C TYR A 10 -13.63 -1.04 10.98
N LYS A 11 -14.41 -0.83 12.04
CA LYS A 11 -13.95 -0.37 13.39
C LYS A 11 -13.16 0.94 13.35
N VAL A 12 -13.72 1.98 12.74
CA VAL A 12 -13.05 3.28 12.55
C VAL A 12 -13.94 4.47 12.92
N GLU A 13 -14.91 4.31 13.80
CA GLU A 13 -15.88 5.36 14.15
C GLU A 13 -15.24 6.70 14.54
N ALA A 14 -14.05 6.68 15.16
CA ALA A 14 -13.33 7.88 15.56
C ALA A 14 -12.76 8.69 14.38
N TYR A 15 -12.61 8.09 13.20
CA TYR A 15 -11.95 8.69 12.02
C TYR A 15 -12.90 8.88 10.85
N LEU A 16 -13.97 8.07 10.78
CA LEU A 16 -14.86 7.94 9.63
C LEU A 16 -15.45 9.28 9.19
N SER A 17 -15.94 10.10 10.12
CA SER A 17 -16.50 11.42 9.78
C SER A 17 -15.48 12.32 9.09
N SER A 18 -14.24 12.34 9.57
CA SER A 18 -13.18 13.14 8.98
C SER A 18 -12.80 12.67 7.57
N CYS A 19 -12.83 11.36 7.33
CA CYS A 19 -12.63 10.75 6.02
C CYS A 19 -13.75 11.19 5.06
N ILE A 20 -15.01 10.95 5.41
CA ILE A 20 -16.18 11.26 4.58
C ILE A 20 -16.24 12.77 4.25
N GLU A 21 -16.09 13.64 5.24
CA GLU A 21 -16.13 15.09 5.04
C GLU A 21 -14.99 15.57 4.12
N SER A 22 -13.82 14.93 4.14
CA SER A 22 -12.73 15.26 3.21
C SER A 22 -13.08 14.96 1.75
N VAL A 23 -13.93 13.98 1.50
CA VAL A 23 -14.43 13.65 0.16
C VAL A 23 -15.59 14.56 -0.22
N LEU A 24 -16.55 14.79 0.67
CA LEU A 24 -17.72 15.63 0.36
C LEU A 24 -17.36 17.09 0.10
N SER A 25 -16.27 17.57 0.71
CA SER A 25 -15.77 18.93 0.52
C SER A 25 -14.91 19.13 -0.74
N GLN A 26 -14.71 18.09 -1.57
CA GLN A 26 -13.90 18.22 -2.78
C GLN A 26 -14.42 19.33 -3.71
N THR A 27 -13.48 20.10 -4.28
CA THR A 27 -13.82 21.19 -5.22
C THR A 27 -14.32 20.70 -6.58
N PHE A 28 -14.10 19.45 -6.90
CA PHE A 28 -14.64 18.79 -8.11
C PHE A 28 -15.93 18.04 -7.75
N PRO A 29 -17.09 18.38 -8.38
CA PRO A 29 -18.38 17.88 -7.91
C PRO A 29 -18.82 16.55 -8.54
N ASP A 30 -18.26 16.13 -9.69
CA ASP A 30 -18.74 14.97 -10.46
C ASP A 30 -18.12 13.67 -9.96
N PHE A 31 -18.52 13.26 -8.76
CA PHE A 31 -18.12 12.01 -8.13
C PHE A 31 -19.27 11.34 -7.37
N GLU A 32 -19.12 10.06 -7.11
CA GLU A 32 -19.86 9.29 -6.11
C GLU A 32 -18.93 8.86 -4.98
N LEU A 33 -19.48 8.71 -3.78
CA LEU A 33 -18.80 8.17 -2.61
C LEU A 33 -19.44 6.85 -2.22
N ILE A 34 -18.71 5.76 -2.31
CA ILE A 34 -19.15 4.41 -2.00
C ILE A 34 -18.58 4.01 -0.65
N LEU A 35 -19.42 4.02 0.39
CA LEU A 35 -19.08 3.59 1.74
C LEU A 35 -19.40 2.10 1.86
N VAL A 36 -18.39 1.28 2.13
CA VAL A 36 -18.55 -0.17 2.28
C VAL A 36 -18.28 -0.56 3.72
N ASP A 37 -19.33 -0.67 4.51
CA ASP A 37 -19.27 -1.20 5.86
C ASP A 37 -19.11 -2.72 5.83
N ASP A 38 -17.94 -3.18 6.24
CA ASP A 38 -17.56 -4.60 6.28
C ASP A 38 -17.95 -5.25 7.62
N GLY A 39 -19.18 -5.02 8.06
CA GLY A 39 -19.75 -5.57 9.28
C GLY A 39 -19.11 -5.00 10.55
N SER A 40 -18.93 -3.69 10.61
CA SER A 40 -18.37 -2.99 11.76
C SER A 40 -19.24 -3.19 13.00
N PRO A 41 -18.67 -3.57 14.16
CA PRO A 41 -19.41 -3.74 15.40
C PRO A 41 -19.56 -2.44 16.23
N ASP A 42 -18.97 -1.34 15.77
CA ASP A 42 -19.03 0.00 16.33
C ASP A 42 -20.14 0.83 15.64
N ARG A 43 -20.14 2.15 15.80
CA ARG A 43 -21.15 3.05 15.23
C ARG A 43 -20.98 3.37 13.74
N CYS A 44 -20.02 2.76 13.05
CA CYS A 44 -19.78 3.01 11.62
C CYS A 44 -21.03 2.78 10.76
N PRO A 45 -21.84 1.70 10.95
CA PRO A 45 -23.03 1.47 10.13
C PRO A 45 -24.03 2.64 10.20
N GLU A 46 -24.39 3.08 11.42
CA GLU A 46 -25.33 4.19 11.63
C GLU A 46 -24.77 5.51 11.07
N MET A 47 -23.44 5.71 11.16
CA MET A 47 -22.79 6.89 10.59
C MET A 47 -22.88 6.89 9.07
N CYS A 48 -22.66 5.75 8.41
CA CYS A 48 -22.80 5.62 6.95
C CYS A 48 -24.21 5.98 6.49
N ASP A 49 -25.24 5.45 7.14
CA ASP A 49 -26.65 5.73 6.81
C ASP A 49 -26.98 7.22 7.02
N ALA A 50 -26.55 7.81 8.13
CA ALA A 50 -26.75 9.22 8.40
C ALA A 50 -26.09 10.14 7.35
N TYR A 51 -24.93 9.78 6.80
CA TYR A 51 -24.30 10.52 5.71
C TYR A 51 -25.02 10.32 4.39
N LYS A 52 -25.48 9.12 4.07
CA LYS A 52 -26.27 8.81 2.86
C LYS A 52 -27.55 9.63 2.82
N ASP A 53 -28.23 9.80 3.95
CA ASP A 53 -29.45 10.61 4.04
C ASP A 53 -29.21 12.11 3.82
N ARG A 54 -27.96 12.59 3.97
CA ARG A 54 -27.56 14.00 3.83
C ARG A 54 -27.04 14.36 2.43
N ASP A 55 -26.49 13.40 1.68
CA ASP A 55 -25.86 13.67 0.38
C ASP A 55 -26.16 12.54 -0.62
N ALA A 56 -26.88 12.89 -1.70
CA ALA A 56 -27.29 11.94 -2.73
C ALA A 56 -26.15 11.30 -3.53
N ARG A 57 -24.93 11.83 -3.42
CA ARG A 57 -23.72 11.25 -4.04
C ARG A 57 -23.22 10.01 -3.29
N ILE A 58 -23.75 9.73 -2.08
CA ILE A 58 -23.28 8.63 -1.23
C ILE A 58 -24.09 7.36 -1.52
N LYS A 59 -23.40 6.29 -1.81
CA LYS A 59 -23.91 4.92 -1.84
C LYS A 59 -23.35 4.15 -0.64
N VAL A 60 -24.18 3.38 0.06
CA VAL A 60 -23.76 2.57 1.21
C VAL A 60 -24.00 1.09 0.92
N ILE A 61 -23.02 0.27 1.27
CA ILE A 61 -23.11 -1.19 1.28
C ILE A 61 -22.83 -1.66 2.70
N HIS A 62 -23.78 -2.37 3.32
CA HIS A 62 -23.54 -3.14 4.53
C HIS A 62 -23.39 -4.61 4.19
N LYS A 63 -22.30 -5.24 4.63
CA LYS A 63 -22.05 -6.64 4.38
C LYS A 63 -21.45 -7.35 5.60
N PRO A 64 -21.60 -8.68 5.71
CA PRO A 64 -20.84 -9.43 6.71
C PRO A 64 -19.33 -9.21 6.53
N ASN A 65 -18.59 -9.18 7.65
CA ASN A 65 -17.14 -8.99 7.61
C ASN A 65 -16.45 -10.05 6.73
N GLY A 66 -15.73 -9.59 5.73
CA GLY A 66 -14.96 -10.41 4.79
C GLY A 66 -13.54 -9.89 4.58
N GLY A 67 -13.16 -8.82 5.28
CA GLY A 67 -11.85 -8.18 5.19
C GLY A 67 -11.74 -7.16 4.05
N LEU A 68 -10.62 -6.46 4.02
CA LEU A 68 -10.37 -5.29 3.17
C LEU A 68 -10.54 -5.59 1.67
N VAL A 69 -10.02 -6.73 1.20
CA VAL A 69 -10.17 -7.14 -0.22
C VAL A 69 -11.64 -7.32 -0.57
N SER A 70 -12.42 -7.99 0.31
CA SER A 70 -13.84 -8.23 0.12
C SER A 70 -14.64 -6.92 0.11
N ALA A 71 -14.32 -5.97 0.98
CA ALA A 71 -14.95 -4.66 1.04
C ALA A 71 -14.67 -3.84 -0.23
N ARG A 72 -13.40 -3.76 -0.67
CA ARG A 72 -13.02 -3.07 -1.91
C ARG A 72 -13.67 -3.71 -3.15
N ARG A 73 -13.79 -5.05 -3.16
CA ARG A 73 -14.47 -5.79 -4.22
C ARG A 73 -15.96 -5.41 -4.29
N ALA A 74 -16.66 -5.33 -3.17
CA ALA A 74 -18.05 -4.91 -3.14
C ALA A 74 -18.21 -3.47 -3.66
N GLY A 75 -17.30 -2.56 -3.31
CA GLY A 75 -17.31 -1.19 -3.80
C GLY A 75 -17.09 -1.07 -5.30
N ILE A 76 -16.08 -1.77 -5.86
CA ILE A 76 -15.77 -1.69 -7.30
C ILE A 76 -16.90 -2.28 -8.17
N GLN A 77 -17.66 -3.25 -7.66
CA GLN A 77 -18.77 -3.86 -8.40
C GLN A 77 -19.92 -2.90 -8.68
N ILE A 78 -20.12 -1.87 -7.86
CA ILE A 78 -21.17 -0.87 -8.04
C ILE A 78 -20.65 0.50 -8.49
N ALA A 79 -19.33 0.63 -8.67
CA ALA A 79 -18.70 1.85 -9.11
C ALA A 79 -19.08 2.17 -10.58
N GLU A 80 -19.54 3.40 -10.82
CA GLU A 80 -19.99 3.89 -12.13
C GLU A 80 -19.03 4.92 -12.74
N GLY A 81 -18.15 5.52 -11.91
CA GLY A 81 -17.18 6.51 -12.36
C GLY A 81 -16.18 5.96 -13.38
N ALA A 82 -15.74 6.80 -14.30
CA ALA A 82 -14.71 6.44 -15.28
C ALA A 82 -13.37 6.11 -14.60
N TYR A 83 -13.08 6.74 -13.47
CA TYR A 83 -11.91 6.52 -12.62
C TYR A 83 -12.32 6.17 -11.21
N VAL A 84 -11.54 5.29 -10.58
CA VAL A 84 -11.71 4.87 -9.18
C VAL A 84 -10.60 5.45 -8.34
N PHE A 85 -10.98 6.00 -7.19
CA PHE A 85 -10.08 6.48 -6.15
C PHE A 85 -10.37 5.68 -4.87
N ASN A 86 -9.47 4.80 -4.45
CA ASN A 86 -9.59 4.11 -3.18
C ASN A 86 -9.08 5.01 -2.05
N LEU A 87 -9.78 5.04 -0.92
CA LEU A 87 -9.41 5.81 0.25
C LEU A 87 -9.65 4.98 1.51
N ASP A 88 -8.63 4.82 2.34
CA ASP A 88 -8.79 4.11 3.61
C ASP A 88 -9.57 4.98 4.60
N SER A 89 -10.46 4.37 5.37
CA SER A 89 -11.47 5.06 6.19
C SER A 89 -10.91 5.83 7.40
N ASP A 90 -9.64 5.66 7.71
CA ASP A 90 -8.90 6.42 8.73
C ASP A 90 -8.01 7.54 8.15
N ASP A 91 -8.00 7.68 6.82
CA ASP A 91 -7.27 8.69 6.08
C ASP A 91 -8.17 9.80 5.53
N ARG A 92 -7.58 10.79 4.90
CA ARG A 92 -8.27 11.93 4.27
C ARG A 92 -7.61 12.29 2.95
N ILE A 93 -8.33 13.04 2.11
CA ILE A 93 -7.76 13.62 0.91
C ILE A 93 -7.73 15.16 1.01
N GLU A 94 -6.76 15.77 0.32
CA GLU A 94 -6.66 17.23 0.22
C GLU A 94 -7.84 17.81 -0.57
N LEU A 95 -8.24 19.03 -0.28
CA LEU A 95 -9.46 19.68 -0.78
C LEU A 95 -9.62 19.67 -2.31
N ASP A 96 -8.53 19.69 -3.05
CA ASP A 96 -8.52 19.77 -4.51
C ASP A 96 -7.93 18.52 -5.19
N THR A 97 -7.93 17.38 -4.49
CA THR A 97 -7.38 16.11 -4.99
C THR A 97 -8.10 15.66 -6.26
N LEU A 98 -9.43 15.58 -6.25
CA LEU A 98 -10.20 15.13 -7.41
C LEU A 98 -10.13 16.15 -8.57
N ALA A 99 -10.12 17.45 -8.27
CA ALA A 99 -9.94 18.49 -9.30
C ALA A 99 -8.57 18.37 -9.99
N SER A 100 -7.52 18.09 -9.21
CA SER A 100 -6.18 17.90 -9.76
C SER A 100 -6.08 16.63 -10.59
N ALA A 101 -6.67 15.51 -10.13
CA ALA A 101 -6.74 14.28 -10.90
C ALA A 101 -7.49 14.50 -12.22
N TYR A 102 -8.65 15.17 -12.17
CA TYR A 102 -9.45 15.48 -13.35
C TYR A 102 -8.65 16.29 -14.38
N LYS A 103 -7.97 17.36 -13.92
CA LYS A 103 -7.14 18.19 -14.79
C LYS A 103 -6.04 17.37 -15.48
N ILE A 104 -5.28 16.58 -14.72
CA ILE A 104 -4.21 15.73 -15.26
C ILE A 104 -4.78 14.75 -16.28
N ILE A 105 -5.86 14.05 -15.95
CA ILE A 105 -6.47 13.06 -16.82
C ILE A 105 -6.98 13.68 -18.13
N THR A 106 -7.64 14.84 -18.04
CA THR A 106 -8.17 15.50 -19.25
C THR A 106 -7.08 16.06 -20.16
N GLU A 107 -5.95 16.50 -19.59
CA GLU A 107 -4.81 17.01 -20.35
C GLU A 107 -3.94 15.89 -20.94
N THR A 108 -3.86 14.72 -20.30
CA THR A 108 -2.90 13.67 -20.68
C THR A 108 -3.55 12.37 -21.15
N ASN A 109 -4.84 12.19 -20.89
CA ASN A 109 -5.58 10.93 -21.10
C ASN A 109 -4.91 9.70 -20.43
N CYS A 110 -4.21 9.90 -19.29
CA CYS A 110 -3.53 8.82 -18.62
C CYS A 110 -4.51 7.87 -17.90
N GLU A 111 -4.12 6.61 -17.79
CA GLU A 111 -4.95 5.58 -17.16
C GLU A 111 -4.75 5.51 -15.63
N ILE A 112 -3.60 6.01 -15.13
CA ILE A 112 -3.29 6.09 -13.71
C ILE A 112 -2.70 7.46 -13.41
N VAL A 113 -3.22 8.12 -12.37
CA VAL A 113 -2.56 9.25 -11.72
C VAL A 113 -2.13 8.79 -10.33
N SER A 114 -0.84 8.87 -10.02
CA SER A 114 -0.29 8.57 -8.69
C SER A 114 0.15 9.86 -8.02
N PHE A 115 -0.29 10.08 -6.78
CA PHE A 115 -0.02 11.27 -5.98
C PHE A 115 0.92 10.97 -4.81
N SER A 116 1.56 12.02 -4.31
CA SER A 116 2.34 11.97 -3.06
C SER A 116 1.43 11.86 -1.83
N HIS A 117 1.97 11.28 -0.74
CA HIS A 117 1.28 11.09 0.53
C HIS A 117 1.92 11.95 1.61
N ARG A 118 1.08 12.61 2.42
CA ARG A 118 1.48 13.34 3.62
C ARG A 118 1.17 12.49 4.85
N TRP A 119 2.18 12.21 5.64
CA TRP A 119 2.05 11.44 6.87
C TRP A 119 1.89 12.38 8.06
N ILE A 120 0.82 12.21 8.82
CA ILE A 120 0.52 13.03 9.99
C ILE A 120 0.51 12.16 11.25
N LYS A 121 1.17 12.64 12.30
CA LYS A 121 1.08 12.09 13.66
C LYS A 121 0.80 13.23 14.63
N ASN A 122 -0.21 13.10 15.48
CA ASN A 122 -0.64 14.13 16.45
C ASN A 122 -0.84 15.51 15.82
N GLY A 123 -1.46 15.55 14.61
CA GLY A 123 -1.73 16.80 13.90
C GLY A 123 -0.55 17.43 13.16
N GLN A 124 0.65 16.86 13.27
CA GLN A 124 1.86 17.37 12.63
C GLN A 124 2.31 16.51 11.46
N THR A 125 2.71 17.13 10.35
CA THR A 125 3.35 16.43 9.23
C THR A 125 4.70 15.91 9.66
N ILE A 126 4.90 14.59 9.58
CA ILE A 126 6.17 13.92 9.94
C ILE A 126 7.02 13.57 8.72
N LYS A 127 6.39 13.36 7.56
CA LYS A 127 7.06 13.15 6.28
C LYS A 127 6.08 13.33 5.11
N ILE A 128 6.65 13.49 3.91
CA ILE A 128 5.96 13.36 2.63
C ILE A 128 6.68 12.24 1.86
N THR A 129 5.93 11.37 1.20
CA THR A 129 6.46 10.29 0.37
C THR A 129 5.83 10.35 -1.01
N ASP A 130 6.62 10.04 -2.02
CA ASP A 130 6.20 9.93 -3.41
C ASP A 130 6.77 8.65 -4.05
N ASP A 131 6.59 8.47 -5.34
CA ASP A 131 7.07 7.30 -6.10
C ASP A 131 8.57 7.36 -6.45
N GLY A 132 9.31 8.37 -6.03
CA GLY A 132 10.73 8.54 -6.34
C GLY A 132 11.02 8.80 -7.84
N LEU A 133 9.99 9.19 -8.61
CA LEU A 133 10.06 9.51 -10.04
C LEU A 133 9.83 11.00 -10.27
N ASP A 134 10.29 11.54 -11.39
CA ASP A 134 9.99 12.92 -11.76
C ASP A 134 8.50 13.10 -12.04
N GLU A 135 7.97 14.30 -11.80
CA GLU A 135 6.59 14.61 -12.16
C GLU A 135 6.39 14.57 -13.68
N GLY A 136 5.31 13.93 -14.14
CA GLY A 136 4.99 13.89 -15.56
C GLY A 136 4.34 12.59 -16.02
N LEU A 137 4.06 12.55 -17.33
CA LEU A 137 3.45 11.42 -18.01
C LEU A 137 4.50 10.42 -18.48
N TYR A 138 4.27 9.15 -18.19
CA TYR A 138 5.11 7.99 -18.59
C TYR A 138 4.29 7.09 -19.51
N ILE A 139 4.78 6.85 -20.72
CA ILE A 139 4.16 6.02 -21.76
C ILE A 139 5.21 5.16 -22.48
N GLY A 140 4.79 4.04 -23.05
CA GLY A 140 5.62 3.22 -23.94
C GLY A 140 6.97 2.83 -23.34
N GLU A 141 8.06 3.33 -23.90
CA GLU A 141 9.43 3.01 -23.44
C GLU A 141 9.76 3.58 -22.05
N ASP A 142 9.13 4.69 -21.62
CA ASP A 142 9.35 5.23 -20.28
C ASP A 142 8.78 4.29 -19.20
N LEU A 143 7.63 3.64 -19.44
CA LEU A 143 7.12 2.60 -18.54
C LEU A 143 8.12 1.47 -18.39
N LYS A 144 8.67 0.97 -19.51
CA LYS A 144 9.62 -0.14 -19.52
C LYS A 144 10.94 0.19 -18.84
N LYS A 145 11.46 1.41 -19.03
CA LYS A 145 12.79 1.79 -18.54
C LYS A 145 12.77 2.34 -17.12
N ARG A 146 11.70 2.99 -16.70
CA ARG A 146 11.65 3.74 -15.43
C ARG A 146 10.69 3.15 -14.38
N ILE A 147 9.62 2.48 -14.80
CA ILE A 147 8.59 1.93 -13.90
C ILE A 147 8.77 0.42 -13.72
N TYR A 148 8.87 -0.35 -14.81
CA TYR A 148 8.96 -1.81 -14.71
C TYR A 148 10.15 -2.30 -13.87
N PRO A 149 11.35 -1.70 -13.91
CA PRO A 149 12.46 -2.12 -13.04
C PRO A 149 12.20 -1.89 -11.53
N ARG A 150 11.16 -1.10 -11.18
CA ARG A 150 10.80 -0.70 -9.80
C ARG A 150 9.41 -1.17 -9.38
N LEU A 151 8.81 -2.12 -10.12
CA LEU A 151 7.46 -2.60 -9.80
C LEU A 151 7.40 -3.29 -8.43
N LEU A 152 8.44 -4.03 -8.05
CA LEU A 152 8.57 -4.60 -6.71
C LEU A 152 9.69 -3.90 -5.94
N LEU A 153 10.93 -4.17 -6.29
CA LEU A 153 12.07 -3.55 -5.63
C LEU A 153 13.29 -3.59 -6.54
N ASP A 154 13.86 -2.45 -6.88
CA ASP A 154 15.07 -2.38 -7.64
C ASP A 154 16.33 -2.71 -6.79
N LYS A 155 17.50 -2.70 -7.39
CA LYS A 155 18.77 -3.00 -6.73
C LYS A 155 19.23 -1.94 -5.71
N ASN A 156 18.64 -0.74 -5.74
CA ASN A 156 18.89 0.35 -4.80
C ASN A 156 17.84 0.41 -3.67
N MET A 157 16.93 -0.58 -3.59
CA MET A 157 15.79 -0.61 -2.68
C MET A 157 14.74 0.48 -2.97
N GLU A 158 14.63 0.90 -4.23
CA GLU A 158 13.60 1.83 -4.69
C GLU A 158 12.46 1.06 -5.35
N HIS A 159 11.25 1.56 -5.19
CA HIS A 159 10.03 1.00 -5.77
C HIS A 159 9.01 2.11 -6.04
N VAL A 160 8.07 1.86 -6.97
CA VAL A 160 6.86 2.66 -7.08
C VAL A 160 5.95 2.42 -5.87
N SER A 161 5.17 3.41 -5.49
CA SER A 161 4.27 3.27 -4.34
C SER A 161 3.25 2.15 -4.55
N TYR A 162 3.18 1.20 -3.62
CA TYR A 162 2.20 0.11 -3.65
C TYR A 162 0.83 0.51 -3.10
N PHE A 163 0.71 1.66 -2.47
CA PHE A 163 -0.56 2.09 -1.92
C PHE A 163 -1.61 2.22 -3.01
N LEU A 164 -2.75 1.59 -2.83
CA LEU A 164 -3.89 1.73 -3.72
C LEU A 164 -4.59 3.07 -3.48
N HIS A 165 -4.61 3.56 -2.23
CA HIS A 165 -5.05 4.91 -1.93
C HIS A 165 -4.06 5.95 -2.49
N GLY A 166 -4.54 7.17 -2.78
CA GLY A 166 -3.73 8.20 -3.41
C GLY A 166 -3.51 8.00 -4.92
N LYS A 167 -4.28 7.11 -5.53
CA LYS A 167 -4.26 6.90 -6.98
C LYS A 167 -5.65 7.05 -7.56
N ALA A 168 -5.74 7.77 -8.70
CA ALA A 168 -6.90 7.69 -9.57
C ALA A 168 -6.58 6.70 -10.69
N ILE A 169 -7.29 5.58 -10.74
CA ILE A 169 -7.06 4.50 -11.71
C ILE A 169 -8.30 4.34 -12.57
N LYS A 170 -8.11 4.26 -13.89
CA LYS A 170 -9.19 3.99 -14.84
C LYS A 170 -9.96 2.73 -14.41
N ARG A 171 -11.28 2.83 -14.29
CA ARG A 171 -12.12 1.75 -13.76
C ARG A 171 -11.97 0.46 -14.55
N ASP A 172 -11.95 0.54 -15.87
CA ASP A 172 -11.85 -0.64 -16.73
C ASP A 172 -10.51 -1.37 -16.60
N LEU A 173 -9.45 -0.65 -16.21
CA LEU A 173 -8.16 -1.24 -15.86
C LEU A 173 -8.19 -1.89 -14.47
N LEU A 174 -8.74 -1.19 -13.46
CA LEU A 174 -8.69 -1.66 -12.06
C LEU A 174 -9.66 -2.82 -11.80
N THR A 175 -10.88 -2.76 -12.35
CA THR A 175 -11.96 -3.68 -12.02
C THR A 175 -11.59 -5.16 -12.20
N PRO A 176 -11.08 -5.62 -13.36
CA PRO A 176 -10.72 -7.03 -13.53
C PRO A 176 -9.61 -7.47 -12.58
N ILE A 177 -8.67 -6.58 -12.27
CA ILE A 177 -7.55 -6.87 -11.37
C ILE A 177 -8.08 -7.01 -9.93
N GLN A 178 -8.83 -6.03 -9.44
CA GLN A 178 -9.33 -6.02 -8.06
C GLN A 178 -10.31 -7.17 -7.78
N LEU A 179 -11.14 -7.55 -8.76
CA LEU A 179 -12.04 -8.69 -8.65
C LEU A 179 -11.30 -10.04 -8.60
N ASN A 180 -10.09 -10.12 -9.13
CA ASN A 180 -9.29 -11.36 -9.13
C ASN A 180 -8.40 -11.53 -7.88
N VAL A 181 -8.15 -10.48 -7.10
CA VAL A 181 -7.36 -10.62 -5.86
C VAL A 181 -8.09 -11.53 -4.88
N SER A 182 -7.40 -12.52 -4.34
CA SER A 182 -7.97 -13.46 -3.37
C SER A 182 -8.33 -12.77 -2.05
N GLU A 183 -9.54 -13.00 -1.55
CA GLU A 183 -10.00 -12.49 -0.24
C GLU A 183 -9.20 -13.07 0.94
N LYS A 184 -8.39 -14.09 0.72
CA LYS A 184 -7.47 -14.65 1.72
C LYS A 184 -6.23 -13.79 1.95
N ILE A 185 -5.97 -12.81 1.08
CA ILE A 185 -4.85 -11.88 1.22
C ILE A 185 -5.21 -10.86 2.29
N SER A 186 -4.41 -10.79 3.33
CA SER A 186 -4.58 -9.86 4.47
C SER A 186 -3.39 -8.93 4.70
N VAL A 187 -2.34 -9.06 3.91
CA VAL A 187 -1.16 -8.20 3.86
C VAL A 187 -0.66 -8.16 2.43
N GLY A 188 -0.42 -6.96 1.90
CA GLY A 188 0.03 -6.77 0.53
C GLY A 188 -1.10 -6.85 -0.51
N GLU A 189 -2.35 -6.68 -0.09
CA GLU A 189 -3.51 -6.60 -0.97
C GLU A 189 -3.40 -5.43 -1.95
N ASP A 190 -2.91 -4.29 -1.50
CA ASP A 190 -2.62 -3.12 -2.34
C ASP A 190 -1.60 -3.48 -3.43
N LEU A 191 -0.51 -4.14 -3.05
CA LEU A 191 0.51 -4.62 -3.98
C LEU A 191 -0.10 -5.53 -5.05
N CYS A 192 -1.01 -6.44 -4.66
CA CYS A 192 -1.69 -7.36 -5.57
C CYS A 192 -2.61 -6.64 -6.58
N CYS A 193 -3.05 -5.42 -6.27
CA CYS A 193 -3.82 -4.57 -7.18
C CYS A 193 -2.93 -3.63 -8.01
N VAL A 194 -2.04 -2.90 -7.34
CA VAL A 194 -1.29 -1.78 -7.95
C VAL A 194 -0.24 -2.27 -8.93
N VAL A 195 0.49 -3.33 -8.61
CA VAL A 195 1.54 -3.86 -9.50
C VAL A 195 0.98 -4.36 -10.83
N PRO A 196 -0.09 -5.17 -10.88
CA PRO A 196 -0.75 -5.50 -12.13
C PRO A 196 -1.33 -4.28 -12.87
N CYS A 197 -1.87 -3.28 -12.15
CA CYS A 197 -2.33 -2.04 -12.78
C CYS A 197 -1.21 -1.34 -13.53
N TYR A 198 -0.05 -1.14 -12.92
CA TYR A 198 1.10 -0.54 -13.59
C TYR A 198 1.62 -1.37 -14.78
N MET A 199 1.56 -2.70 -14.68
CA MET A 199 1.99 -3.59 -15.74
C MET A 199 1.05 -3.56 -16.97
N HIS A 200 -0.25 -3.37 -16.75
CA HIS A 200 -1.25 -3.35 -17.81
C HIS A 200 -1.57 -1.95 -18.32
N ALA A 201 -1.21 -0.90 -17.58
CA ALA A 201 -1.44 0.47 -18.01
C ALA A 201 -0.57 0.84 -19.21
N GLU A 202 -1.16 1.57 -20.15
CA GLU A 202 -0.46 2.17 -21.29
C GLU A 202 0.12 3.55 -20.96
N SER A 203 -0.39 4.18 -19.89
CA SER A 203 0.00 5.52 -19.48
C SER A 203 -0.19 5.74 -17.98
N VAL A 204 0.84 6.32 -17.33
CA VAL A 204 0.85 6.65 -15.91
C VAL A 204 1.36 8.07 -15.73
N TYR A 205 0.67 8.88 -14.95
CA TYR A 205 1.15 10.19 -14.53
C TYR A 205 1.56 10.16 -13.05
N PHE A 206 2.78 10.54 -12.76
CA PHE A 206 3.26 10.73 -11.38
C PHE A 206 3.21 12.20 -11.03
N SER A 207 2.49 12.54 -9.94
CA SER A 207 2.38 13.91 -9.44
C SER A 207 3.09 14.08 -8.11
N LYS A 208 3.86 15.15 -7.98
CA LYS A 208 4.49 15.54 -6.71
C LYS A 208 3.49 16.21 -5.75
N LYS A 209 2.29 16.51 -6.23
CA LYS A 209 1.23 17.03 -5.39
C LYS A 209 0.83 16.02 -4.32
N THR A 210 0.73 16.49 -3.09
CA THR A 210 0.16 15.70 -2.00
C THR A 210 -1.35 15.60 -2.18
N ALA A 211 -1.89 14.39 -2.21
CA ALA A 211 -3.31 14.14 -2.33
C ALA A 211 -3.90 13.41 -1.12
N CYS A 212 -3.17 12.45 -0.57
CA CYS A 212 -3.60 11.70 0.60
C CYS A 212 -2.89 12.15 1.87
N ILE A 213 -3.66 12.22 2.95
CA ILE A 213 -3.21 12.51 4.30
C ILE A 213 -3.32 11.23 5.11
N TYR A 214 -2.18 10.54 5.25
CA TYR A 214 -2.08 9.29 6.01
C TYR A 214 -1.97 9.58 7.50
N THR A 215 -2.90 9.05 8.30
CA THR A 215 -2.95 9.24 9.74
C THR A 215 -2.19 8.12 10.45
N VAL A 216 -1.01 8.44 11.00
CA VAL A 216 -0.22 7.46 11.77
C VAL A 216 -0.84 7.26 13.15
N ARG A 217 -1.36 6.07 13.39
CA ARG A 217 -1.94 5.64 14.67
C ARG A 217 -1.06 4.61 15.35
N ASP A 218 -1.07 4.60 16.67
CA ASP A 218 -0.30 3.60 17.44
C ASP A 218 -0.95 2.19 17.37
N ASP A 219 -2.27 2.11 17.12
CA ASP A 219 -3.06 0.89 16.94
C ASP A 219 -3.22 0.46 15.47
N SER A 220 -2.55 1.13 14.52
CA SER A 220 -2.59 0.75 13.10
C SER A 220 -2.10 -0.68 12.88
N MET A 221 -2.78 -1.40 11.97
CA MET A 221 -2.38 -2.77 11.58
C MET A 221 -0.93 -2.84 11.09
N SER A 222 -0.42 -1.77 10.48
CA SER A 222 0.97 -1.66 10.03
C SER A 222 1.99 -1.60 11.18
N ASN A 223 1.56 -1.21 12.39
CA ASN A 223 2.42 -1.12 13.58
C ASN A 223 2.40 -2.38 14.44
N VAL A 224 1.51 -3.34 14.15
CA VAL A 224 1.42 -4.58 14.91
C VAL A 224 2.34 -5.62 14.30
N PHE A 225 3.24 -6.15 15.14
CA PHE A 225 4.14 -7.23 14.73
C PHE A 225 3.49 -8.59 15.00
N TYR A 226 3.44 -9.43 13.97
CA TYR A 226 2.98 -10.82 14.05
C TYR A 226 4.01 -11.77 13.44
N ALA A 227 4.33 -12.88 14.12
CA ALA A 227 5.21 -13.91 13.59
C ALA A 227 4.69 -14.46 12.23
N GLN A 228 3.36 -14.50 12.05
CA GLN A 228 2.70 -14.96 10.82
C GLN A 228 2.86 -13.99 9.63
N GLN A 229 3.40 -12.80 9.80
CA GLN A 229 3.62 -11.84 8.70
C GLN A 229 4.44 -12.46 7.56
N ILE A 230 5.38 -13.35 7.86
CA ILE A 230 6.16 -14.06 6.84
C ILE A 230 5.24 -14.84 5.90
N CYS A 231 4.33 -15.65 6.45
CA CYS A 231 3.39 -16.45 5.65
C CYS A 231 2.38 -15.57 4.88
N ARG A 232 2.00 -14.41 5.45
CA ARG A 232 1.09 -13.46 4.80
C ARG A 232 1.76 -12.79 3.60
N VAL A 233 3.02 -12.37 3.75
CA VAL A 233 3.83 -11.82 2.65
C VAL A 233 4.06 -12.88 1.57
N GLU A 234 4.31 -14.13 1.95
CA GLU A 234 4.40 -15.25 1.01
C GLU A 234 3.10 -15.44 0.21
N SER A 235 1.96 -15.35 0.88
CA SER A 235 0.65 -15.43 0.21
C SER A 235 0.45 -14.31 -0.81
N ALA A 236 0.84 -13.08 -0.50
CA ALA A 236 0.79 -11.95 -1.44
C ALA A 236 1.75 -12.14 -2.62
N ILE A 237 2.95 -12.65 -2.38
CA ILE A 237 3.91 -12.98 -3.45
C ILE A 237 3.33 -14.05 -4.38
N ASN A 238 2.75 -15.11 -3.83
CA ASN A 238 2.13 -16.17 -4.62
C ASN A 238 0.94 -15.64 -5.42
N GLU A 239 0.17 -14.71 -4.87
CA GLU A 239 -0.94 -14.05 -5.57
C GLU A 239 -0.45 -13.24 -6.76
N ILE A 240 0.59 -12.41 -6.58
CA ILE A 240 1.19 -11.62 -7.64
C ILE A 240 1.73 -12.52 -8.75
N CYS A 241 2.43 -13.61 -8.41
CA CYS A 241 3.02 -14.54 -9.37
C CYS A 241 2.00 -15.27 -10.26
N LYS A 242 0.71 -15.11 -10.04
CA LYS A 242 -0.33 -15.61 -10.97
C LYS A 242 -0.43 -14.77 -12.25
N ASN A 243 0.11 -13.54 -12.25
CA ASN A 243 0.11 -12.66 -13.41
C ASN A 243 1.31 -12.97 -14.33
N ASP A 244 1.16 -12.66 -15.62
CA ASP A 244 2.24 -12.78 -16.60
C ASP A 244 3.16 -11.55 -16.55
N PHE A 245 4.35 -11.71 -16.00
CA PHE A 245 5.38 -10.69 -15.91
C PHE A 245 6.44 -10.78 -17.02
N SER A 246 6.18 -11.47 -18.12
CA SER A 246 7.12 -11.62 -19.23
C SER A 246 7.61 -10.28 -19.84
N LYS A 247 6.78 -9.23 -19.68
CA LYS A 247 7.11 -7.86 -20.14
C LYS A 247 7.98 -7.08 -19.15
N VAL A 248 8.17 -7.57 -17.94
CA VAL A 248 8.89 -6.87 -16.86
C VAL A 248 10.31 -7.40 -16.78
N PRO A 249 11.33 -6.57 -17.10
CA PRO A 249 12.71 -6.99 -16.98
C PRO A 249 13.05 -7.37 -15.54
N ASP A 250 13.88 -8.40 -15.36
CA ASP A 250 14.44 -8.80 -14.07
C ASP A 250 13.38 -9.02 -12.97
N PHE A 251 12.15 -9.46 -13.35
CA PHE A 251 11.06 -9.63 -12.38
C PHE A 251 11.42 -10.61 -11.26
N GLU A 252 12.07 -11.72 -11.57
CA GLU A 252 12.51 -12.70 -10.56
C GLU A 252 13.55 -12.11 -9.61
N GLU A 253 14.47 -11.29 -10.10
CA GLU A 253 15.43 -10.57 -9.25
C GLU A 253 14.74 -9.53 -8.36
N GLN A 254 13.75 -8.80 -8.89
CA GLN A 254 12.93 -7.89 -8.11
C GLN A 254 12.18 -8.65 -7.00
N LEU A 255 11.61 -9.80 -7.32
CA LEU A 255 10.91 -10.65 -6.38
C LEU A 255 11.84 -11.19 -5.28
N CYS A 256 13.07 -11.58 -5.63
CA CYS A 256 14.09 -11.96 -4.66
C CYS A 256 14.44 -10.80 -3.71
N ARG A 257 14.62 -9.60 -4.26
CA ARG A 257 14.92 -8.39 -3.49
C ARG A 257 13.74 -8.01 -2.57
N TYR A 258 12.52 -8.02 -3.09
CA TYR A 258 11.31 -7.72 -2.33
C TYR A 258 11.10 -8.72 -1.18
N SER A 259 11.22 -10.01 -1.44
CA SER A 259 11.15 -11.07 -0.43
C SER A 259 12.19 -10.86 0.68
N CYS A 260 13.44 -10.58 0.31
CA CYS A 260 14.53 -10.29 1.25
C CYS A 260 14.24 -9.03 2.08
N PHE A 261 13.75 -7.96 1.43
CA PHE A 261 13.39 -6.71 2.08
C PHE A 261 12.26 -6.88 3.09
N MET A 262 11.21 -7.61 2.74
CA MET A 262 10.07 -7.86 3.64
C MET A 262 10.50 -8.66 4.87
N CYS A 263 11.30 -9.71 4.71
CA CYS A 263 11.85 -10.45 5.84
C CYS A 263 12.77 -9.58 6.72
N PHE A 264 13.59 -8.72 6.11
CA PHE A 264 14.40 -7.74 6.82
C PHE A 264 13.52 -6.74 7.59
N ALA A 265 12.47 -6.20 6.99
CA ALA A 265 11.55 -5.26 7.62
C ALA A 265 10.83 -5.88 8.83
N ILE A 266 10.38 -7.14 8.71
CA ILE A 266 9.75 -7.89 9.80
C ILE A 266 10.74 -8.10 10.95
N LEU A 267 11.98 -8.51 10.66
CA LEU A 267 13.02 -8.65 11.68
C LEU A 267 13.36 -7.31 12.36
N ALA A 268 13.42 -6.22 11.58
CA ALA A 268 13.69 -4.90 12.10
C ALA A 268 12.57 -4.40 13.02
N SER A 269 11.30 -4.58 12.60
CA SER A 269 10.14 -4.25 13.42
C SER A 269 10.12 -5.06 14.73
N ALA A 270 10.39 -6.36 14.67
CA ALA A 270 10.50 -7.20 15.87
C ALA A 270 11.58 -6.71 16.81
N ALA A 271 12.74 -6.31 16.28
CA ALA A 271 13.85 -5.77 17.07
C ALA A 271 13.51 -4.41 17.70
N GLU A 272 12.80 -3.56 16.95
CA GLU A 272 12.32 -2.27 17.43
C GLU A 272 11.28 -2.38 18.54
N ASN A 273 10.45 -3.41 18.52
CA ASN A 273 9.43 -3.68 19.54
C ASN A 273 9.90 -4.64 20.65
N ASN A 274 11.18 -5.02 20.64
CA ASN A 274 11.80 -5.97 21.62
C ASN A 274 11.05 -7.32 21.70
N CYS A 275 10.52 -7.82 20.56
CA CYS A 275 9.76 -9.07 20.49
C CYS A 275 10.70 -10.29 20.46
N PHE A 276 11.49 -10.49 21.53
CA PHE A 276 12.48 -11.57 21.64
C PHE A 276 11.84 -12.98 21.53
N ASP A 277 10.65 -13.16 22.09
CA ASP A 277 9.96 -14.45 22.10
C ASP A 277 9.48 -14.87 20.70
N SER A 278 9.30 -13.90 19.78
CA SER A 278 8.85 -14.17 18.41
C SER A 278 9.97 -14.57 17.44
N ILE A 279 11.26 -14.40 17.82
CA ILE A 279 12.36 -14.55 16.88
C ILE A 279 12.52 -15.99 16.36
N GLN A 280 12.24 -16.99 17.22
CA GLN A 280 12.30 -18.39 16.79
C GLN A 280 11.23 -18.67 15.75
N ALA A 281 9.98 -18.27 15.99
CA ALA A 281 8.88 -18.47 15.05
C ALA A 281 9.10 -17.73 13.70
N ILE A 282 9.69 -16.51 13.74
CA ILE A 282 10.08 -15.78 12.53
C ILE A 282 11.12 -16.56 11.74
N GLN A 283 12.17 -17.03 12.40
CA GLN A 283 13.23 -17.81 11.77
C GLN A 283 12.67 -19.09 11.13
N ASP A 284 11.84 -19.84 11.87
CA ASP A 284 11.26 -21.08 11.40
C ASP A 284 10.35 -20.84 10.17
N ASN A 285 9.51 -19.79 10.22
CA ASN A 285 8.67 -19.41 9.09
C ASN A 285 9.48 -19.02 7.86
N ILE A 286 10.61 -18.30 8.01
CA ILE A 286 11.47 -17.96 6.85
C ILE A 286 12.13 -19.21 6.29
N ILE A 287 12.65 -20.10 7.15
CA ILE A 287 13.38 -21.30 6.71
C ILE A 287 12.48 -22.26 5.94
N HIS A 288 11.20 -22.37 6.32
CA HIS A 288 10.22 -23.27 5.72
C HIS A 288 9.39 -22.62 4.60
N SER A 289 9.67 -21.38 4.21
CA SER A 289 8.99 -20.66 3.14
C SER A 289 9.85 -20.49 1.89
N LEU A 290 9.21 -20.06 0.80
CA LEU A 290 9.92 -19.67 -0.44
C LEU A 290 10.91 -18.50 -0.23
N HIS A 291 10.78 -17.75 0.87
CA HIS A 291 11.67 -16.62 1.16
C HIS A 291 13.13 -17.04 1.34
N ARG A 292 13.38 -18.25 1.84
CA ARG A 292 14.75 -18.74 2.08
C ARG A 292 15.61 -18.68 0.81
N GLU A 293 15.13 -19.24 -0.29
CA GLU A 293 15.87 -19.26 -1.57
C GLU A 293 15.96 -17.85 -2.16
N LYS A 294 14.87 -17.11 -2.11
CA LYS A 294 14.83 -15.73 -2.63
C LYS A 294 15.80 -14.80 -1.88
N ILE A 295 15.92 -14.92 -0.56
CA ILE A 295 16.90 -14.16 0.25
C ILE A 295 18.32 -14.47 -0.21
N GLN A 296 18.65 -15.74 -0.50
CA GLN A 296 19.98 -16.12 -0.94
C GLN A 296 20.33 -15.53 -2.31
N SER A 297 19.37 -15.48 -3.22
CA SER A 297 19.52 -14.97 -4.56
C SER A 297 19.49 -13.43 -4.65
N ALA A 298 18.92 -12.75 -3.67
CA ALA A 298 18.75 -11.28 -3.69
C ALA A 298 20.09 -10.55 -3.79
N LYS A 299 20.20 -9.60 -4.74
CA LYS A 299 21.38 -8.75 -4.93
C LYS A 299 20.96 -7.28 -4.82
N PHE A 300 21.78 -6.50 -4.11
CA PHE A 300 21.57 -5.08 -3.89
C PHE A 300 22.88 -4.33 -4.16
N ASP A 301 22.79 -3.10 -4.70
CA ASP A 301 23.95 -2.27 -4.97
C ASP A 301 24.19 -1.25 -3.84
N ASN A 302 23.43 -0.18 -3.80
CA ASN A 302 23.67 0.97 -2.92
C ASN A 302 22.78 0.93 -1.68
N ILE A 303 23.06 0.02 -0.74
CA ILE A 303 22.30 -0.09 0.51
C ILE A 303 23.15 0.28 1.71
N THR A 304 22.50 0.69 2.81
CA THR A 304 23.19 1.11 4.03
C THR A 304 24.02 -0.01 4.65
N LEU A 305 25.06 0.34 5.40
CA LEU A 305 25.90 -0.66 6.09
C LEU A 305 25.07 -1.54 7.04
N LYS A 306 24.08 -0.95 7.73
CA LYS A 306 23.12 -1.68 8.57
C LYS A 306 22.38 -2.75 7.77
N SER A 307 21.87 -2.39 6.61
CA SER A 307 21.17 -3.32 5.72
C SER A 307 22.12 -4.40 5.17
N LYS A 308 23.34 -4.02 4.75
CA LYS A 308 24.35 -4.97 4.25
C LYS A 308 24.66 -6.06 5.26
N ILE A 309 24.94 -5.68 6.53
CA ILE A 309 25.26 -6.62 7.60
C ILE A 309 24.05 -7.53 7.90
N SER A 310 22.86 -6.96 8.04
CA SER A 310 21.64 -7.73 8.35
C SER A 310 21.33 -8.74 7.23
N ILE A 311 21.34 -8.31 5.96
CA ILE A 311 21.10 -9.18 4.81
C ILE A 311 22.18 -10.27 4.71
N PHE A 312 23.46 -9.94 4.95
CA PHE A 312 24.52 -10.95 4.98
C PHE A 312 24.25 -12.03 6.03
N LEU A 313 23.83 -11.64 7.23
CA LEU A 313 23.46 -12.60 8.30
C LEU A 313 22.25 -13.45 7.89
N MET A 314 21.25 -12.84 7.30
CA MET A 314 20.06 -13.56 6.78
C MET A 314 20.44 -14.57 5.70
N LYS A 315 21.31 -14.21 4.74
CA LYS A 315 21.83 -15.11 3.72
C LYS A 315 22.60 -16.31 4.28
N LYS A 316 23.19 -16.15 5.47
CA LYS A 316 23.85 -17.25 6.22
C LYS A 316 22.89 -18.00 7.15
N ASN A 317 21.58 -17.81 7.01
CA ASN A 317 20.53 -18.35 7.88
C ASN A 317 20.72 -17.99 9.38
N ARG A 318 21.38 -16.86 9.66
CA ARG A 318 21.66 -16.38 11.01
C ARG A 318 20.65 -15.31 11.43
N TYR A 319 19.37 -15.61 11.35
CA TYR A 319 18.27 -14.65 11.60
C TYR A 319 18.29 -14.09 13.03
N LYS A 320 18.59 -14.93 14.04
CA LYS A 320 18.75 -14.46 15.43
C LYS A 320 19.88 -13.42 15.52
N ALA A 321 21.01 -13.66 14.89
CA ALA A 321 22.12 -12.70 14.89
C ALA A 321 21.74 -11.40 14.21
N ALA A 322 21.00 -11.45 13.08
CA ALA A 322 20.48 -10.26 12.41
C ALA A 322 19.53 -9.47 13.33
N PHE A 323 18.63 -10.13 14.03
CA PHE A 323 17.74 -9.51 15.00
C PHE A 323 18.49 -8.79 16.13
N TYR A 324 19.44 -9.47 16.80
CA TYR A 324 20.23 -8.86 17.88
C TYR A 324 21.08 -7.69 17.39
N PHE A 325 21.64 -7.78 16.20
CA PHE A 325 22.35 -6.66 15.56
C PHE A 325 21.43 -5.45 15.33
N LEU A 326 20.22 -5.66 14.82
CA LEU A 326 19.23 -4.61 14.60
C LEU A 326 18.79 -3.95 15.91
N ASN A 327 18.56 -4.75 16.98
CA ASN A 327 18.24 -4.26 18.30
C ASN A 327 19.39 -3.42 18.90
N LEU A 328 20.64 -3.85 18.74
CA LEU A 328 21.81 -3.09 19.15
C LEU A 328 21.90 -1.73 18.42
N CYS A 329 21.69 -1.71 17.10
CA CYS A 329 21.66 -0.48 16.32
C CYS A 329 20.60 0.51 16.83
N LYS A 330 19.41 0.02 17.22
CA LYS A 330 18.36 0.85 17.84
C LYS A 330 18.84 1.46 19.16
N LYS A 331 19.42 0.65 20.06
CA LYS A 331 19.90 1.12 21.36
C LYS A 331 20.96 2.21 21.21
N ILE A 332 21.93 2.03 20.30
CA ILE A 332 22.97 3.03 20.00
C ILE A 332 22.32 4.34 19.51
N LYS A 333 21.38 4.27 18.56
CA LYS A 333 20.68 5.46 18.04
C LYS A 333 19.92 6.21 19.15
N THR A 334 19.33 5.48 20.10
CA THR A 334 18.60 6.07 21.23
C THR A 334 19.55 6.79 22.19
N ILE A 335 20.73 6.23 22.46
CA ILE A 335 21.78 6.86 23.31
C ILE A 335 22.28 8.15 22.65
N LEU A 336 22.62 8.11 21.36
CA LEU A 336 23.13 9.26 20.60
C LEU A 336 22.11 10.42 20.44
N ARG A 337 20.83 10.16 20.64
CA ARG A 337 19.77 11.20 20.60
C ARG A 337 19.49 11.84 21.96
N LYS A 338 19.97 11.24 23.04
CA LYS A 338 19.77 11.74 24.44
C LYS A 338 20.99 12.50 24.99
N GLY A 339 22.12 12.43 24.33
CA GLY A 339 23.32 13.21 24.60
C GLY A 339 23.45 14.36 23.56
#